data_71e724f10935143254d848c1601803c1
#
_entry.id   71e724f10935143254d848c1601803c1
#
_cell.length_a   1.000
_cell.length_b   1.000
_cell.length_c   1.000
_cell.angle_alpha   90.00
_cell.angle_beta   90.00
_cell.angle_gamma   90.00
#
_symmetry.space_group_name_H-M   'P 1'
#
loop_
_entity.id
_entity.type
_entity.pdbx_description
1 polymer ?
#
loop_
_entity_poly.entity_id
_entity_poly.type
_entity_poly.pdbx_seq_one_letter_code
_entity_poly.pdbx_strand_id
1 'polypeptide(L)'
;AYAGNAAVADNASVVATNPALMTEFKKAEFSVGGILVDADVDVAGTIGGVPANHKNVIPNAIVPNMYAVVPVTERFTLGGGLNVNYGLKSEYGNQYAAGVYGGRTELTALNFNLSGAYDLGYGFSAGFGLNAIHSDAEVERHLGIGGKAIARQLQAKATQAANAGQAAQAAQLNAVAGQLANMPSNTSVSKIKGDKWSLGWNAGLTYKLNENHRWGLAYHSAVNVKFKGEYSNQFPVAYNALLMRLAASGVSLPISQATGGENVPGSLTLNLPAYWEFSGFHKITDKLAVQYSYKYTEWKRLKSLTAYGNSGNTLFHKDEKFSNASRYALGFSYNANDALTLRAGVAYDKSASVNHPSISIPDTDRMWYSLGATYRFTPNLSADFGYSHLRGKKNSFKEGLSGQFKVTSKANLYGLNINYRF
;
A
#
# COMPACT_ATOMS: atom_id res chain seq x y z
N ALA A 1 8.78 -13.80 0.34
CA ALA A 1 7.75 -14.02 1.26
C ALA A 1 8.03 -15.01 2.41
N TYR A 2 9.28 -15.14 2.85
CA TYR A 2 9.63 -15.97 4.01
C TYR A 2 9.72 -15.11 5.26
N ALA A 3 9.17 -15.62 6.36
CA ALA A 3 9.24 -14.94 7.63
C ALA A 3 10.69 -14.87 8.14
N GLY A 4 11.16 -13.68 8.49
CA GLY A 4 12.46 -13.47 9.09
C GLY A 4 13.67 -13.58 8.17
N ASN A 5 13.52 -13.44 6.86
CA ASN A 5 14.57 -13.69 5.88
C ASN A 5 15.56 -12.54 5.66
N ALA A 6 15.45 -11.42 6.37
CA ALA A 6 16.26 -10.23 6.11
C ALA A 6 17.77 -10.37 6.48
N ALA A 7 18.15 -11.45 7.15
CA ALA A 7 19.55 -11.81 7.40
C ALA A 7 19.99 -13.07 6.64
N VAL A 8 19.18 -13.54 5.69
CA VAL A 8 19.39 -14.78 4.95
C VAL A 8 19.84 -14.46 3.53
N ALA A 9 20.98 -15.02 3.11
CA ALA A 9 21.58 -14.77 1.81
C ALA A 9 21.34 -15.97 0.86
N ASP A 10 20.07 -16.28 0.59
CA ASP A 10 19.71 -17.45 -0.22
C ASP A 10 19.76 -17.19 -1.73
N ASN A 11 19.37 -16.00 -2.17
CA ASN A 11 19.36 -15.61 -3.58
C ASN A 11 19.57 -14.10 -3.76
N ALA A 12 19.57 -13.64 -5.00
CA ALA A 12 19.82 -12.24 -5.34
C ALA A 12 18.77 -11.25 -4.81
N SER A 13 17.64 -11.71 -4.27
CA SER A 13 16.62 -10.85 -3.66
C SER A 13 17.10 -10.12 -2.39
N VAL A 14 18.27 -10.46 -1.87
CA VAL A 14 18.94 -9.72 -0.78
C VAL A 14 19.12 -8.23 -1.09
N VAL A 15 19.20 -7.88 -2.36
CA VAL A 15 19.24 -6.48 -2.82
C VAL A 15 18.08 -5.67 -2.27
N ALA A 16 16.90 -6.27 -2.19
CA ALA A 16 15.69 -5.60 -1.68
C ALA A 16 15.58 -5.64 -0.15
N THR A 17 16.18 -6.60 0.51
CA THR A 17 16.06 -6.75 1.97
C THR A 17 17.19 -6.05 2.72
N ASN A 18 18.43 -6.40 2.41
CA ASN A 18 19.62 -5.79 3.01
C ASN A 18 20.78 -5.88 2.02
N PRO A 19 21.19 -4.77 1.41
CA PRO A 19 22.25 -4.80 0.39
C PRO A 19 23.60 -5.28 0.92
N ALA A 20 23.87 -5.17 2.22
CA ALA A 20 25.10 -5.68 2.82
C ALA A 20 25.26 -7.20 2.66
N LEU A 21 24.16 -7.95 2.54
CA LEU A 21 24.19 -9.40 2.31
C LEU A 21 24.76 -9.76 0.93
N MET A 22 24.88 -8.84 0.00
CA MET A 22 25.47 -9.12 -1.31
C MET A 22 26.91 -9.57 -1.22
N THR A 23 27.65 -9.21 -0.17
CA THR A 23 29.05 -9.65 0.03
C THR A 23 29.17 -11.16 0.29
N GLU A 24 28.07 -11.83 0.62
CA GLU A 24 28.03 -13.30 0.79
C GLU A 24 28.10 -14.06 -0.55
N PHE A 25 27.86 -13.38 -1.66
CA PHE A 25 27.85 -13.99 -2.98
C PHE A 25 29.26 -13.99 -3.56
N LYS A 26 29.75 -15.17 -3.93
CA LYS A 26 31.07 -15.36 -4.54
C LYS A 26 31.02 -15.44 -6.06
N LYS A 27 29.85 -15.65 -6.62
CA LYS A 27 29.58 -15.72 -8.06
C LYS A 27 28.40 -14.81 -8.41
N ALA A 28 28.33 -14.37 -9.65
CA ALA A 28 27.18 -13.62 -10.13
C ALA A 28 25.91 -14.48 -10.05
N GLU A 29 24.83 -13.88 -9.62
CA GLU A 29 23.52 -14.55 -9.49
C GLU A 29 22.41 -13.66 -9.98
N PHE A 30 21.46 -14.25 -10.71
CA PHE A 30 20.23 -13.62 -11.16
C PHE A 30 19.03 -14.34 -10.57
N SER A 31 18.03 -13.57 -10.17
CA SER A 31 16.76 -14.10 -9.69
C SER A 31 15.63 -13.38 -10.40
N VAL A 32 14.66 -14.12 -10.90
CA VAL A 32 13.44 -13.58 -11.49
C VAL A 32 12.26 -14.37 -10.97
N GLY A 33 11.18 -13.69 -10.69
CA GLY A 33 10.01 -14.36 -10.18
C GLY A 33 8.82 -13.45 -10.03
N GLY A 34 7.81 -13.97 -9.36
CA GLY A 34 6.59 -13.27 -9.08
C GLY A 34 5.83 -13.88 -7.93
N ILE A 35 4.94 -13.08 -7.38
CA ILE A 35 4.03 -13.47 -6.31
C ILE A 35 2.62 -13.23 -6.80
N LEU A 36 1.80 -14.30 -6.80
CA LEU A 36 0.36 -14.18 -7.00
C LEU A 36 -0.29 -13.90 -5.65
N VAL A 37 -0.95 -12.76 -5.54
CA VAL A 37 -1.72 -12.37 -4.36
C VAL A 37 -3.18 -12.65 -4.63
N ASP A 38 -3.73 -13.62 -3.91
CA ASP A 38 -5.16 -13.96 -3.92
C ASP A 38 -5.76 -13.49 -2.60
N ALA A 39 -6.29 -12.26 -2.60
CA ALA A 39 -6.85 -11.62 -1.42
C ALA A 39 -8.36 -11.80 -1.39
N ASP A 40 -8.89 -12.00 -0.18
CA ASP A 40 -10.31 -12.05 0.11
C ASP A 40 -10.58 -11.07 1.25
N VAL A 41 -10.86 -9.82 0.88
CA VAL A 41 -11.17 -8.73 1.81
C VAL A 41 -12.60 -8.28 1.56
N ASP A 42 -13.45 -8.47 2.56
CA ASP A 42 -14.87 -8.15 2.49
C ASP A 42 -15.20 -7.00 3.45
N VAL A 43 -16.02 -6.10 2.97
CA VAL A 43 -16.58 -5.00 3.76
C VAL A 43 -18.08 -5.20 3.88
N ALA A 44 -18.56 -5.25 5.11
CA ALA A 44 -19.97 -5.25 5.43
C ALA A 44 -20.30 -4.01 6.25
N GLY A 45 -21.46 -3.41 6.04
CA GLY A 45 -21.83 -2.25 6.82
C GLY A 45 -23.04 -1.51 6.29
N THR A 46 -23.22 -0.29 6.81
CA THR A 46 -24.32 0.60 6.44
C THR A 46 -23.82 2.03 6.27
N ILE A 47 -24.52 2.78 5.46
CA ILE A 47 -24.37 4.22 5.37
C ILE A 47 -25.77 4.83 5.46
N GLY A 48 -26.00 5.67 6.49
CA GLY A 48 -27.33 6.26 6.72
C GLY A 48 -28.44 5.21 6.84
N GLY A 49 -28.17 4.03 7.43
CA GLY A 49 -29.10 2.92 7.55
C GLY A 49 -29.27 2.07 6.28
N VAL A 50 -28.66 2.45 5.17
CA VAL A 50 -28.70 1.69 3.91
C VAL A 50 -27.54 0.68 3.87
N PRO A 51 -27.79 -0.59 3.50
CA PRO A 51 -26.72 -1.57 3.37
C PRO A 51 -25.62 -1.13 2.40
N ALA A 52 -24.36 -1.27 2.82
CA ALA A 52 -23.17 -0.92 2.05
C ALA A 52 -22.15 -2.05 2.16
N ASN A 53 -22.49 -3.18 1.53
CA ASN A 53 -21.67 -4.38 1.55
C ASN A 53 -20.93 -4.53 0.23
N HIS A 54 -19.69 -4.99 0.28
CA HIS A 54 -18.94 -5.37 -0.91
C HIS A 54 -17.96 -6.49 -0.57
N LYS A 55 -17.90 -7.49 -1.42
CA LYS A 55 -16.94 -8.61 -1.32
C LYS A 55 -15.77 -8.37 -2.26
N ASN A 56 -14.61 -8.93 -1.91
CA ASN A 56 -13.39 -8.88 -2.72
C ASN A 56 -13.00 -7.46 -3.10
N VAL A 57 -12.94 -6.56 -2.12
CA VAL A 57 -12.58 -5.15 -2.36
C VAL A 57 -11.11 -4.99 -2.76
N ILE A 58 -10.27 -5.99 -2.50
CA ILE A 58 -8.86 -6.04 -2.94
C ILE A 58 -8.76 -7.01 -4.12
N PRO A 59 -8.50 -6.54 -5.35
CA PRO A 59 -8.35 -7.43 -6.50
C PRO A 59 -7.12 -8.31 -6.40
N ASN A 60 -7.17 -9.48 -7.05
CA ASN A 60 -5.99 -10.33 -7.21
C ASN A 60 -4.93 -9.62 -8.03
N ALA A 61 -3.66 -9.85 -7.68
CA ALA A 61 -2.53 -9.20 -8.34
C ALA A 61 -1.35 -10.15 -8.50
N ILE A 62 -0.55 -9.90 -9.53
CA ILE A 62 0.76 -10.53 -9.71
C ILE A 62 1.82 -9.47 -9.47
N VAL A 63 2.73 -9.74 -8.54
CA VAL A 63 3.81 -8.83 -8.16
C VAL A 63 5.12 -9.40 -8.69
N PRO A 64 5.70 -8.84 -9.77
CA PRO A 64 6.95 -9.33 -10.34
C PRO A 64 8.15 -8.83 -9.55
N ASN A 65 9.26 -9.56 -9.64
CA ASN A 65 10.55 -9.14 -9.14
C ASN A 65 11.68 -9.68 -10.02
N MET A 66 12.79 -8.97 -10.02
CA MET A 66 13.99 -9.34 -10.74
C MET A 66 15.19 -8.75 -10.01
N TYR A 67 16.23 -9.56 -9.79
CA TYR A 67 17.42 -9.12 -9.07
C TYR A 67 18.67 -9.69 -9.69
N ALA A 68 19.77 -8.93 -9.56
CA ALA A 68 21.09 -9.35 -9.95
C ALA A 68 22.12 -8.96 -8.89
N VAL A 69 23.06 -9.85 -8.62
CA VAL A 69 24.20 -9.60 -7.74
C VAL A 69 25.45 -10.04 -8.48
N VAL A 70 26.42 -9.13 -8.58
CA VAL A 70 27.65 -9.37 -9.35
C VAL A 70 28.86 -8.99 -8.49
N PRO A 71 29.64 -9.96 -7.98
CA PRO A 71 30.91 -9.66 -7.33
C PRO A 71 31.88 -9.01 -8.32
N VAL A 72 32.45 -7.86 -7.92
CA VAL A 72 33.40 -7.12 -8.75
C VAL A 72 34.83 -7.40 -8.30
N THR A 73 35.03 -7.37 -6.99
CA THR A 73 36.31 -7.74 -6.33
C THR A 73 36.01 -8.70 -5.18
N GLU A 74 37.01 -9.15 -4.48
CA GLU A 74 36.81 -10.00 -3.30
C GLU A 74 36.03 -9.32 -2.19
N ARG A 75 36.08 -7.98 -2.14
CA ARG A 75 35.41 -7.18 -1.10
C ARG A 75 34.23 -6.37 -1.59
N PHE A 76 34.17 -6.07 -2.87
CA PHE A 76 33.13 -5.19 -3.42
C PHE A 76 32.21 -5.97 -4.35
N THR A 77 30.89 -5.79 -4.15
CA THR A 77 29.84 -6.43 -4.92
C THR A 77 28.83 -5.39 -5.38
N LEU A 78 28.46 -5.42 -6.66
CA LEU A 78 27.37 -4.63 -7.21
C LEU A 78 26.11 -5.48 -7.29
N GLY A 79 24.97 -4.80 -7.21
CA GLY A 79 23.69 -5.44 -7.40
C GLY A 79 22.65 -4.45 -7.83
N GLY A 80 21.50 -4.96 -8.16
CA GLY A 80 20.37 -4.16 -8.56
C GLY A 80 19.14 -5.01 -8.73
N GLY A 81 18.02 -4.34 -8.95
CA GLY A 81 16.79 -5.08 -9.14
C GLY A 81 15.60 -4.20 -9.47
N LEU A 82 14.52 -4.91 -9.71
CA LEU A 82 13.21 -4.35 -9.98
C LEU A 82 12.21 -5.05 -9.05
N ASN A 83 11.51 -4.27 -8.25
CA ASN A 83 10.48 -4.79 -7.35
C ASN A 83 9.39 -3.76 -7.07
N VAL A 84 8.29 -4.21 -6.51
CA VAL A 84 7.20 -3.35 -6.07
C VAL A 84 7.35 -3.10 -4.58
N ASN A 85 7.70 -1.86 -4.19
CA ASN A 85 7.89 -1.49 -2.79
C ASN A 85 6.58 -1.31 -2.05
N TYR A 86 5.60 -0.67 -2.72
CA TYR A 86 4.31 -0.33 -2.14
C TYR A 86 3.22 -0.61 -3.15
N GLY A 87 2.17 -1.27 -2.69
CA GLY A 87 0.96 -1.47 -3.47
C GLY A 87 -0.25 -1.36 -2.56
N LEU A 88 -1.13 -0.41 -2.85
CA LEU A 88 -2.40 -0.24 -2.18
C LEU A 88 -3.48 -0.25 -3.26
N LYS A 89 -4.43 -1.17 -3.17
CA LYS A 89 -5.50 -1.27 -4.14
C LYS A 89 -6.79 -1.71 -3.48
N SER A 90 -7.86 -0.96 -3.72
CA SER A 90 -9.21 -1.35 -3.34
C SER A 90 -10.19 -0.99 -4.44
N GLU A 91 -11.22 -1.79 -4.63
CA GLU A 91 -12.21 -1.65 -5.69
C GLU A 91 -13.59 -2.00 -5.17
N TYR A 92 -14.48 -1.01 -5.17
CA TYR A 92 -15.88 -1.18 -4.74
C TYR A 92 -16.87 -1.14 -5.90
N GLY A 93 -16.41 -0.86 -7.12
CA GLY A 93 -17.27 -0.58 -8.26
C GLY A 93 -17.89 0.82 -8.19
N ASN A 94 -18.63 1.19 -9.21
CA ASN A 94 -19.20 2.54 -9.33
C ASN A 94 -20.65 2.66 -8.82
N GLN A 95 -21.28 1.56 -8.42
CA GLN A 95 -22.65 1.50 -7.91
C GLN A 95 -22.72 1.31 -6.38
N TYR A 96 -21.59 1.29 -5.70
CA TYR A 96 -21.53 1.04 -4.25
C TYR A 96 -22.26 2.15 -3.47
N ALA A 97 -23.12 1.76 -2.52
CA ALA A 97 -23.93 2.72 -1.75
C ALA A 97 -23.08 3.75 -0.99
N ALA A 98 -21.97 3.32 -0.40
CA ALA A 98 -21.01 4.19 0.28
C ALA A 98 -19.90 4.69 -0.65
N GLY A 99 -20.22 4.99 -1.90
CA GLY A 99 -19.28 5.41 -2.93
C GLY A 99 -18.47 6.66 -2.59
N VAL A 100 -18.96 7.52 -1.71
CA VAL A 100 -18.23 8.70 -1.22
C VAL A 100 -17.05 8.33 -0.30
N TYR A 101 -17.06 7.15 0.29
CA TYR A 101 -15.98 6.63 1.14
C TYR A 101 -15.17 5.55 0.45
N GLY A 102 -15.80 4.70 -0.33
CA GLY A 102 -15.18 3.59 -1.04
C GLY A 102 -15.51 3.61 -2.52
N GLY A 103 -14.52 3.69 -3.36
CA GLY A 103 -14.65 3.61 -4.80
C GLY A 103 -13.49 2.79 -5.34
N ARG A 104 -12.57 3.44 -6.00
CA ARG A 104 -11.31 2.85 -6.43
C ARG A 104 -10.15 3.62 -5.85
N THR A 105 -9.25 2.92 -5.19
CA THR A 105 -7.97 3.47 -4.72
C THR A 105 -6.87 2.59 -5.25
N GLU A 106 -5.92 3.16 -5.97
CA GLU A 106 -4.76 2.45 -6.50
C GLU A 106 -3.53 3.32 -6.34
N LEU A 107 -2.57 2.83 -5.56
CA LEU A 107 -1.28 3.46 -5.34
C LEU A 107 -0.23 2.37 -5.54
N THR A 108 0.59 2.48 -6.57
CA THR A 108 1.61 1.50 -6.91
C THR A 108 2.95 2.19 -7.07
N ALA A 109 3.99 1.65 -6.44
CA ALA A 109 5.35 2.15 -6.54
C ALA A 109 6.27 1.03 -7.03
N LEU A 110 6.75 1.15 -8.26
CA LEU A 110 7.70 0.25 -8.89
C LEU A 110 9.11 0.80 -8.66
N ASN A 111 9.98 -0.01 -8.08
CA ASN A 111 11.32 0.37 -7.67
C ASN A 111 12.39 -0.23 -8.58
N PHE A 112 13.25 0.64 -9.11
CA PHE A 112 14.47 0.27 -9.80
C PHE A 112 15.65 0.57 -8.87
N ASN A 113 16.38 -0.46 -8.46
CA ASN A 113 17.47 -0.35 -7.49
C ASN A 113 18.82 -0.58 -8.14
N LEU A 114 19.80 0.22 -7.73
CA LEU A 114 21.21 -0.01 -7.98
C LEU A 114 21.94 0.07 -6.63
N SER A 115 22.64 -1.00 -6.26
CA SER A 115 23.26 -1.13 -4.95
C SER A 115 24.71 -1.55 -5.05
N GLY A 116 25.49 -1.16 -4.05
CA GLY A 116 26.85 -1.63 -3.83
C GLY A 116 27.02 -2.09 -2.39
N ALA A 117 27.87 -3.08 -2.19
CA ALA A 117 28.21 -3.58 -0.87
C ALA A 117 29.71 -3.81 -0.73
N TYR A 118 30.22 -3.58 0.46
CA TYR A 118 31.63 -3.71 0.77
C TYR A 118 31.84 -4.54 2.03
N ASP A 119 32.73 -5.52 1.94
CA ASP A 119 33.18 -6.31 3.09
C ASP A 119 34.21 -5.49 3.86
N LEU A 120 33.83 -5.01 5.05
CA LEU A 120 34.67 -4.18 5.91
C LEU A 120 35.73 -4.98 6.66
N GLY A 121 35.65 -6.32 6.63
CA GLY A 121 36.48 -7.20 7.44
C GLY A 121 35.92 -7.39 8.86
N TYR A 122 36.50 -8.31 9.60
CA TYR A 122 36.09 -8.64 10.97
C TYR A 122 34.63 -9.08 11.10
N GLY A 123 34.05 -9.61 10.04
CA GLY A 123 32.68 -10.06 9.99
C GLY A 123 31.65 -8.96 9.61
N PHE A 124 32.09 -7.72 9.44
CA PHE A 124 31.19 -6.62 9.07
C PHE A 124 31.11 -6.42 7.56
N SER A 125 29.91 -6.16 7.08
CA SER A 125 29.64 -5.72 5.72
C SER A 125 28.67 -4.55 5.72
N ALA A 126 28.87 -3.61 4.82
CA ALA A 126 27.98 -2.48 4.62
C ALA A 126 27.49 -2.42 3.18
N GLY A 127 26.28 -1.97 2.99
CA GLY A 127 25.68 -1.79 1.66
C GLY A 127 24.91 -0.50 1.57
N PHE A 128 24.83 0.02 0.34
CA PHE A 128 24.09 1.23 0.03
C PHE A 128 23.43 1.08 -1.33
N GLY A 129 22.18 1.54 -1.45
CA GLY A 129 21.42 1.48 -2.68
C GLY A 129 20.76 2.80 -3.02
N LEU A 130 20.65 3.06 -4.31
CA LEU A 130 19.87 4.15 -4.87
C LEU A 130 18.62 3.57 -5.54
N ASN A 131 17.49 4.24 -5.35
CA ASN A 131 16.21 3.78 -5.85
C ASN A 131 15.58 4.84 -6.74
N ALA A 132 15.22 4.47 -7.96
CA ALA A 132 14.36 5.26 -8.83
C ALA A 132 12.97 4.63 -8.77
N ILE A 133 12.00 5.38 -8.28
CA ILE A 133 10.68 4.86 -7.97
C ILE A 133 9.68 5.53 -8.90
N HIS A 134 9.01 4.73 -9.72
CA HIS A 134 7.88 5.17 -10.53
C HIS A 134 6.60 4.85 -9.79
N SER A 135 5.86 5.88 -9.41
CA SER A 135 4.61 5.74 -8.65
C SER A 135 3.44 6.18 -9.52
N ASP A 136 2.38 5.37 -9.48
CA ASP A 136 1.09 5.65 -10.08
C ASP A 136 0.05 5.80 -8.97
N ALA A 137 -0.80 6.82 -9.08
CA ALA A 137 -1.91 7.02 -8.17
C ALA A 137 -3.19 7.21 -8.96
N GLU A 138 -4.24 6.51 -8.55
CA GLU A 138 -5.60 6.71 -9.05
C GLU A 138 -6.57 6.58 -7.88
N VAL A 139 -7.35 7.63 -7.65
CA VAL A 139 -8.38 7.66 -6.62
C VAL A 139 -9.69 8.09 -7.27
N GLU A 140 -10.72 7.27 -7.13
CA GLU A 140 -12.03 7.51 -7.72
C GLU A 140 -13.10 7.28 -6.65
N ARG A 141 -14.07 8.22 -6.59
CA ARG A 141 -15.21 8.15 -5.70
C ARG A 141 -16.47 8.43 -6.48
N HIS A 142 -17.57 7.84 -6.02
CA HIS A 142 -18.89 7.97 -6.63
C HIS A 142 -19.91 8.47 -5.61
N LEU A 143 -21.02 8.97 -6.10
CA LEU A 143 -22.04 9.57 -5.23
C LEU A 143 -22.71 8.53 -4.32
N GLY A 144 -22.99 7.32 -4.83
CA GLY A 144 -23.73 6.32 -4.08
C GLY A 144 -25.09 6.85 -3.64
N ILE A 145 -25.40 6.72 -2.37
CA ILE A 145 -26.59 7.33 -1.76
C ILE A 145 -26.35 8.77 -1.26
N GLY A 146 -25.15 9.30 -1.48
CA GLY A 146 -24.77 10.63 -0.98
C GLY A 146 -25.65 11.74 -1.53
N GLY A 147 -26.14 11.62 -2.76
CA GLY A 147 -27.07 12.58 -3.36
C GLY A 147 -28.37 12.73 -2.58
N LYS A 148 -28.95 11.61 -2.16
CA LYS A 148 -30.17 11.61 -1.35
C LYS A 148 -29.92 12.14 0.07
N ALA A 149 -28.80 11.80 0.67
CA ALA A 149 -28.42 12.28 2.01
C ALA A 149 -28.22 13.80 2.02
N ILE A 150 -27.52 14.33 1.02
CA ILE A 150 -27.29 15.78 0.89
C ILE A 150 -28.63 16.50 0.56
N ALA A 151 -29.47 15.90 -0.28
CA ALA A 151 -30.78 16.45 -0.60
C ALA A 151 -31.64 16.66 0.66
N ARG A 152 -31.62 15.72 1.60
CA ARG A 152 -32.31 15.85 2.89
C ARG A 152 -31.78 17.02 3.71
N GLN A 153 -30.44 17.22 3.76
CA GLN A 153 -29.84 18.36 4.46
C GLN A 153 -30.26 19.69 3.82
N LEU A 154 -30.29 19.76 2.48
CA LEU A 154 -30.71 20.96 1.76
C LEU A 154 -32.18 21.25 1.98
N GLN A 155 -33.05 20.23 2.00
CA GLN A 155 -34.48 20.40 2.30
C GLN A 155 -34.69 20.92 3.73
N ALA A 156 -33.92 20.44 4.72
CA ALA A 156 -33.99 20.98 6.08
C ALA A 156 -33.58 22.45 6.13
N LYS A 157 -32.53 22.84 5.41
CA LYS A 157 -32.10 24.24 5.29
C LYS A 157 -33.12 25.11 4.56
N ALA A 158 -33.77 24.57 3.53
CA ALA A 158 -34.84 25.26 2.82
C ALA A 158 -36.03 25.54 3.73
N THR A 159 -36.42 24.59 4.58
CA THR A 159 -37.47 24.78 5.59
C THR A 159 -37.10 25.89 6.58
N GLN A 160 -35.89 25.94 7.07
CA GLN A 160 -35.39 27.02 7.94
C GLN A 160 -35.43 28.37 7.24
N ALA A 161 -35.01 28.45 5.96
CA ALA A 161 -35.04 29.67 5.16
C ALA A 161 -36.48 30.17 4.94
N ALA A 162 -37.40 29.26 4.63
CA ALA A 162 -38.82 29.59 4.47
C ALA A 162 -39.41 30.15 5.77
N ASN A 163 -39.11 29.53 6.91
CA ASN A 163 -39.57 29.99 8.22
C ASN A 163 -39.00 31.36 8.61
N ALA A 164 -37.84 31.72 8.07
CA ALA A 164 -37.20 33.02 8.25
C ALA A 164 -37.63 34.05 7.23
N GLY A 165 -38.62 33.75 6.39
CA GLY A 165 -39.14 34.67 5.34
C GLY A 165 -38.27 34.76 4.09
N GLN A 166 -37.30 33.85 3.91
CA GLN A 166 -36.39 33.83 2.76
C GLN A 166 -36.88 32.83 1.68
N ALA A 167 -38.03 33.12 1.07
CA ALA A 167 -38.72 32.21 0.14
C ALA A 167 -37.89 31.91 -1.13
N ALA A 168 -37.16 32.89 -1.66
CA ALA A 168 -36.34 32.70 -2.85
C ALA A 168 -35.15 31.75 -2.58
N GLN A 169 -34.51 31.88 -1.43
CA GLN A 169 -33.42 31.00 -0.99
C GLN A 169 -33.95 29.57 -0.75
N ALA A 170 -35.10 29.44 -0.12
CA ALA A 170 -35.77 28.16 0.10
C ALA A 170 -36.06 27.44 -1.23
N ALA A 171 -36.56 28.14 -2.21
CA ALA A 171 -36.85 27.59 -3.54
C ALA A 171 -35.58 27.13 -4.25
N GLN A 172 -34.48 27.89 -4.15
CA GLN A 172 -33.20 27.53 -4.74
C GLN A 172 -32.62 26.26 -4.07
N LEU A 173 -32.66 26.17 -2.74
CA LEU A 173 -32.18 25.00 -1.99
C LEU A 173 -32.99 23.75 -2.34
N ASN A 174 -34.30 23.85 -2.45
CA ASN A 174 -35.16 22.76 -2.86
C ASN A 174 -34.91 22.31 -4.31
N ALA A 175 -34.63 23.22 -5.22
CA ALA A 175 -34.29 22.89 -6.62
C ALA A 175 -32.98 22.07 -6.69
N VAL A 176 -31.94 22.50 -5.98
CA VAL A 176 -30.65 21.78 -5.92
C VAL A 176 -30.85 20.42 -5.25
N ALA A 177 -31.62 20.33 -4.17
CA ALA A 177 -31.93 19.06 -3.49
C ALA A 177 -32.61 18.07 -4.45
N GLY A 178 -33.56 18.52 -5.27
CA GLY A 178 -34.19 17.67 -6.28
C GLY A 178 -33.23 17.15 -7.33
N GLN A 179 -32.30 17.98 -7.80
CA GLN A 179 -31.26 17.56 -8.73
C GLN A 179 -30.32 16.51 -8.12
N LEU A 180 -29.85 16.70 -6.89
CA LEU A 180 -28.96 15.78 -6.19
C LEU A 180 -29.64 14.46 -5.87
N ALA A 181 -30.92 14.49 -5.47
CA ALA A 181 -31.66 13.27 -5.16
C ALA A 181 -31.86 12.38 -6.40
N ASN A 182 -31.90 12.96 -7.57
CA ASN A 182 -32.10 12.27 -8.86
C ASN A 182 -30.80 11.93 -9.56
N MET A 183 -29.64 12.33 -9.04
CA MET A 183 -28.36 11.96 -9.62
C MET A 183 -28.12 10.46 -9.48
N PRO A 184 -27.63 9.79 -10.55
CA PRO A 184 -27.28 8.36 -10.48
C PRO A 184 -26.20 8.07 -9.43
N SER A 185 -26.28 6.90 -8.80
CA SER A 185 -25.29 6.46 -7.80
C SER A 185 -23.87 6.37 -8.37
N ASN A 186 -23.72 6.15 -9.67
CA ASN A 186 -22.43 6.07 -10.36
C ASN A 186 -21.89 7.43 -10.79
N THR A 187 -22.52 8.52 -10.43
CA THR A 187 -22.00 9.88 -10.71
C THR A 187 -20.65 10.04 -10.04
N SER A 188 -19.63 10.40 -10.81
CA SER A 188 -18.27 10.61 -10.29
C SER A 188 -18.22 11.87 -9.42
N VAL A 189 -17.82 11.69 -8.17
CA VAL A 189 -17.60 12.78 -7.20
C VAL A 189 -16.19 13.31 -7.33
N SER A 190 -15.22 12.40 -7.47
CA SER A 190 -13.83 12.76 -7.69
C SER A 190 -13.11 11.64 -8.43
N LYS A 191 -12.28 12.03 -9.37
CA LYS A 191 -11.33 11.16 -10.04
C LYS A 191 -10.01 11.89 -10.12
N ILE A 192 -9.00 11.31 -9.49
CA ILE A 192 -7.65 11.86 -9.46
C ILE A 192 -6.72 10.79 -10.03
N LYS A 193 -5.92 11.18 -11.00
CA LYS A 193 -4.98 10.28 -11.66
C LYS A 193 -3.67 11.02 -11.91
N GLY A 194 -2.56 10.35 -11.58
CA GLY A 194 -1.24 10.90 -11.84
C GLY A 194 -0.15 9.86 -11.68
N ASP A 195 1.01 10.17 -12.21
CA ASP A 195 2.22 9.38 -12.05
C ASP A 195 3.42 10.29 -11.78
N LYS A 196 4.49 9.71 -11.23
CA LYS A 196 5.70 10.47 -10.92
C LYS A 196 6.88 9.54 -10.69
N TRP A 197 8.05 9.99 -11.17
CA TRP A 197 9.34 9.43 -10.78
C TRP A 197 9.86 10.13 -9.52
N SER A 198 10.40 9.36 -8.59
CA SER A 198 10.99 9.86 -7.34
C SER A 198 12.27 9.10 -7.03
N LEU A 199 13.11 9.69 -6.20
CA LEU A 199 14.37 9.09 -5.76
C LEU A 199 14.31 8.74 -4.29
N GLY A 200 14.87 7.61 -3.94
CA GLY A 200 15.08 7.16 -2.57
C GLY A 200 16.42 6.47 -2.43
N TRP A 201 16.72 6.05 -1.23
CA TRP A 201 17.95 5.33 -0.92
C TRP A 201 17.69 4.31 0.19
N ASN A 202 18.58 3.35 0.27
CA ASN A 202 18.59 2.38 1.35
C ASN A 202 20.02 2.05 1.74
N ALA A 203 20.18 1.61 2.96
CA ALA A 203 21.48 1.21 3.50
C ALA A 203 21.32 -0.04 4.35
N GLY A 204 22.40 -0.78 4.49
CA GLY A 204 22.41 -1.98 5.30
C GLY A 204 23.75 -2.22 5.94
N LEU A 205 23.71 -2.92 7.05
CA LEU A 205 24.88 -3.38 7.79
C LEU A 205 24.61 -4.81 8.22
N THR A 206 25.63 -5.66 8.09
CA THR A 206 25.56 -7.03 8.61
C THR A 206 26.80 -7.34 9.44
N TYR A 207 26.61 -8.18 10.45
CA TYR A 207 27.68 -8.74 11.24
C TYR A 207 27.57 -10.26 11.25
N LYS A 208 28.62 -10.91 10.78
CA LYS A 208 28.76 -12.35 10.75
C LYS A 208 29.79 -12.75 11.79
N LEU A 209 29.32 -13.30 12.91
CA LEU A 209 30.21 -13.77 13.99
C LEU A 209 31.02 -14.96 13.49
N ASN A 210 30.37 -15.91 12.82
CA ASN A 210 30.92 -17.08 12.18
C ASN A 210 29.91 -17.60 11.15
N GLU A 211 30.14 -18.77 10.59
CA GLU A 211 29.22 -19.38 9.60
C GLU A 211 27.83 -19.72 10.18
N ASN A 212 27.71 -19.75 11.52
CA ASN A 212 26.46 -20.14 12.18
C ASN A 212 25.63 -18.97 12.67
N HIS A 213 26.21 -17.76 12.79
CA HIS A 213 25.51 -16.61 13.37
C HIS A 213 25.73 -15.35 12.57
N ARG A 214 24.63 -14.70 12.18
CA ARG A 214 24.63 -13.43 11.44
C ARG A 214 23.48 -12.55 11.90
N TRP A 215 23.74 -11.26 12.01
CA TRP A 215 22.74 -10.23 12.26
C TRP A 215 22.77 -9.19 11.16
N GLY A 216 21.64 -8.54 10.92
CA GLY A 216 21.52 -7.50 9.94
C GLY A 216 20.66 -6.33 10.44
N LEU A 217 21.00 -5.15 9.97
CA LEU A 217 20.21 -3.94 10.16
C LEU A 217 20.08 -3.25 8.80
N ALA A 218 18.87 -2.99 8.37
CA ALA A 218 18.58 -2.33 7.11
C ALA A 218 17.69 -1.11 7.33
N TYR A 219 17.88 -0.08 6.52
CA TYR A 219 17.07 1.10 6.49
C TYR A 219 16.68 1.43 5.06
N HIS A 220 15.40 1.74 4.85
CA HIS A 220 14.86 2.23 3.59
C HIS A 220 14.29 3.62 3.82
N SER A 221 14.74 4.58 3.02
CA SER A 221 14.35 5.98 3.17
C SER A 221 12.87 6.21 2.88
N ALA A 222 12.31 7.23 3.51
CA ALA A 222 11.03 7.78 3.10
C ALA A 222 11.15 8.40 1.71
N VAL A 223 10.04 8.39 0.96
CA VAL A 223 9.98 8.98 -0.37
C VAL A 223 8.73 9.86 -0.45
N ASN A 224 8.92 11.13 -0.72
CA ASN A 224 7.83 12.07 -0.94
C ASN A 224 7.52 12.15 -2.44
N VAL A 225 6.35 11.67 -2.82
CA VAL A 225 5.93 11.64 -4.21
C VAL A 225 4.94 12.77 -4.45
N LYS A 226 5.32 13.72 -5.30
CA LYS A 226 4.47 14.85 -5.70
C LYS A 226 3.92 14.57 -7.09
N PHE A 227 2.75 13.96 -7.15
CA PHE A 227 2.08 13.70 -8.42
C PHE A 227 1.58 15.00 -9.04
N LYS A 228 1.84 15.16 -10.31
CA LYS A 228 1.15 16.12 -11.17
C LYS A 228 0.23 15.32 -12.06
N GLY A 229 -1.05 15.61 -12.00
CA GLY A 229 -2.03 14.84 -12.73
C GLY A 229 -3.29 15.63 -12.97
N GLU A 230 -4.39 14.91 -13.12
CA GLU A 230 -5.67 15.43 -13.52
C GLU A 230 -6.73 15.10 -12.48
N TYR A 231 -7.64 16.05 -12.29
CA TYR A 231 -8.82 15.91 -11.46
C TYR A 231 -10.07 16.12 -12.30
N SER A 232 -11.10 15.34 -12.06
CA SER A 232 -12.41 15.51 -12.69
C SER A 232 -13.54 15.03 -11.78
N ASN A 233 -14.75 15.49 -12.05
CA ASN A 233 -15.98 14.94 -11.54
C ASN A 233 -17.12 15.19 -12.55
N GLN A 234 -18.27 14.58 -12.32
CA GLN A 234 -19.43 14.69 -13.20
C GLN A 234 -20.47 15.72 -12.72
N PHE A 235 -20.13 16.56 -11.77
CA PHE A 235 -21.01 17.64 -11.34
C PHE A 235 -21.01 18.79 -12.34
N PRO A 236 -22.18 19.33 -12.70
CA PRO A 236 -22.25 20.46 -13.62
C PRO A 236 -21.46 21.68 -13.15
N VAL A 237 -20.76 22.33 -14.05
CA VAL A 237 -19.91 23.50 -13.75
C VAL A 237 -20.70 24.61 -13.05
N ALA A 238 -22.01 24.73 -13.33
CA ALA A 238 -22.89 25.70 -12.66
C ALA A 238 -22.90 25.55 -11.12
N TYR A 239 -22.55 24.37 -10.58
CA TYR A 239 -22.50 24.14 -9.13
C TYR A 239 -21.37 24.93 -8.46
N ASN A 240 -20.38 25.40 -9.20
CA ASN A 240 -19.29 26.20 -8.62
C ASN A 240 -19.80 27.50 -8.01
N ALA A 241 -20.83 28.12 -8.57
CA ALA A 241 -21.45 29.29 -8.01
C ALA A 241 -22.22 29.01 -6.71
N LEU A 242 -22.67 27.77 -6.52
CA LEU A 242 -23.43 27.34 -5.34
C LEU A 242 -22.53 26.88 -4.19
N LEU A 243 -21.32 26.37 -4.49
CA LEU A 243 -20.44 25.78 -3.48
C LEU A 243 -20.12 26.74 -2.33
N MET A 244 -19.80 27.99 -2.65
CA MET A 244 -19.49 29.02 -1.63
C MET A 244 -20.73 29.38 -0.81
N ARG A 245 -21.90 29.48 -1.42
CA ARG A 245 -23.16 29.79 -0.74
C ARG A 245 -23.59 28.67 0.19
N LEU A 246 -23.46 27.41 -0.25
CA LEU A 246 -23.80 26.22 0.54
C LEU A 246 -22.89 26.07 1.74
N ALA A 247 -21.59 26.32 1.58
CA ALA A 247 -20.63 26.29 2.68
C ALA A 247 -20.97 27.32 3.76
N ALA A 248 -21.35 28.54 3.35
CA ALA A 248 -21.80 29.57 4.27
C ALA A 248 -23.09 29.18 5.01
N SER A 249 -23.93 28.33 4.41
CA SER A 249 -25.16 27.81 5.03
C SER A 249 -24.93 26.56 5.88
N GLY A 250 -23.68 26.09 6.02
CA GLY A 250 -23.33 24.90 6.79
C GLY A 250 -23.58 23.58 6.06
N VAL A 251 -23.80 23.62 4.75
CA VAL A 251 -23.96 22.42 3.90
C VAL A 251 -22.71 22.27 3.04
N SER A 252 -22.05 21.11 3.13
CA SER A 252 -20.89 20.77 2.30
C SER A 252 -21.28 19.72 1.26
N LEU A 253 -21.03 20.01 -0.01
CA LEU A 253 -21.04 19.01 -1.07
C LEU A 253 -19.73 18.20 -1.01
N PRO A 254 -19.74 16.94 -1.50
CA PRO A 254 -18.53 16.11 -1.51
C PRO A 254 -17.51 16.52 -2.58
N ILE A 255 -17.63 17.72 -3.13
CA ILE A 255 -16.74 18.31 -4.13
C ILE A 255 -16.34 19.71 -3.69
N SER A 256 -15.14 20.16 -4.08
CA SER A 256 -14.69 21.54 -3.91
C SER A 256 -14.70 22.32 -5.23
N GLN A 257 -14.69 21.63 -6.35
CA GLN A 257 -14.79 22.22 -7.68
C GLN A 257 -15.54 21.27 -8.60
N ALA A 258 -16.58 21.76 -9.27
CA ALA A 258 -17.31 21.02 -10.30
C ALA A 258 -16.63 21.21 -11.65
N THR A 259 -16.39 20.13 -12.39
CA THR A 259 -15.68 20.15 -13.68
C THR A 259 -16.54 19.77 -14.87
N GLY A 260 -17.77 19.28 -14.64
CA GLY A 260 -18.69 18.87 -15.71
C GLY A 260 -18.16 17.73 -16.58
N GLY A 261 -17.28 16.87 -16.02
CA GLY A 261 -16.64 15.78 -16.74
C GLY A 261 -15.30 16.15 -17.40
N GLU A 262 -14.92 17.42 -17.36
CA GLU A 262 -13.64 17.88 -17.89
C GLU A 262 -12.51 17.62 -16.91
N ASN A 263 -11.31 17.33 -17.45
CA ASN A 263 -10.10 17.19 -16.65
C ASN A 263 -9.50 18.55 -16.36
N VAL A 264 -9.19 18.81 -15.10
CA VAL A 264 -8.45 20.02 -14.69
C VAL A 264 -7.11 19.62 -14.07
N PRO A 265 -6.06 20.41 -14.22
CA PRO A 265 -4.78 20.12 -13.61
C PRO A 265 -4.86 20.10 -12.09
N GLY A 266 -4.17 19.14 -11.48
CA GLY A 266 -4.09 19.02 -10.03
C GLY A 266 -2.80 18.38 -9.59
N SER A 267 -2.51 18.46 -8.30
CA SER A 267 -1.36 17.84 -7.67
C SER A 267 -1.78 17.07 -6.43
N LEU A 268 -1.10 15.94 -6.19
CA LEU A 268 -1.30 15.10 -5.01
C LEU A 268 0.07 14.77 -4.44
N THR A 269 0.26 14.97 -3.14
CA THR A 269 1.50 14.56 -2.45
C THR A 269 1.24 13.30 -1.65
N LEU A 270 2.06 12.29 -1.88
CA LEU A 270 2.04 11.03 -1.16
C LEU A 270 3.38 10.83 -0.46
N ASN A 271 3.37 10.76 0.86
CA ASN A 271 4.56 10.54 1.68
C ASN A 271 4.69 9.05 1.98
N LEU A 272 5.48 8.34 1.17
CA LEU A 272 5.76 6.92 1.41
C LEU A 272 6.68 6.76 2.62
N PRO A 273 6.43 5.75 3.49
CA PRO A 273 7.14 5.64 4.75
C PRO A 273 8.56 5.13 4.61
N ALA A 274 9.42 5.56 5.53
CA ALA A 274 10.69 4.90 5.80
C ALA A 274 10.46 3.66 6.66
N TYR A 275 11.39 2.69 6.60
CA TYR A 275 11.35 1.57 7.52
C TYR A 275 12.75 1.08 7.90
N TRP A 276 12.81 0.52 9.12
CA TRP A 276 13.97 -0.16 9.68
C TRP A 276 13.66 -1.64 9.80
N GLU A 277 14.67 -2.47 9.59
CA GLU A 277 14.54 -3.90 9.80
C GLU A 277 15.78 -4.46 10.46
N PHE A 278 15.60 -5.03 11.65
CA PHE A 278 16.63 -5.79 12.36
C PHE A 278 16.34 -7.28 12.21
N SER A 279 17.38 -8.06 11.96
CA SER A 279 17.22 -9.48 11.67
C SER A 279 18.39 -10.30 12.17
N GLY A 280 18.13 -11.59 12.37
CA GLY A 280 19.14 -12.56 12.75
C GLY A 280 18.95 -13.89 12.03
N PHE A 281 20.06 -14.58 11.81
CA PHE A 281 20.11 -15.92 11.24
C PHE A 281 21.08 -16.77 12.05
N HIS A 282 20.63 -17.93 12.49
CA HIS A 282 21.41 -18.84 13.34
C HIS A 282 21.24 -20.29 12.88
N LYS A 283 22.33 -20.93 12.54
CA LYS A 283 22.38 -22.38 12.34
C LYS A 283 22.39 -23.08 13.69
N ILE A 284 21.36 -23.86 13.97
CA ILE A 284 21.25 -24.66 15.19
C ILE A 284 21.99 -25.99 15.04
N THR A 285 21.83 -26.62 13.87
CA THR A 285 22.51 -27.82 13.44
C THR A 285 23.00 -27.66 12.00
N ASP A 286 23.73 -28.63 11.47
CA ASP A 286 24.13 -28.61 10.05
C ASP A 286 22.96 -28.50 9.07
N LYS A 287 21.77 -28.93 9.49
CA LYS A 287 20.57 -28.97 8.64
C LYS A 287 19.52 -27.94 9.02
N LEU A 288 19.45 -27.53 10.30
CA LEU A 288 18.41 -26.67 10.82
C LEU A 288 18.95 -25.28 11.15
N ALA A 289 18.26 -24.26 10.67
CA ALA A 289 18.53 -22.87 11.00
C ALA A 289 17.23 -22.17 11.46
N VAL A 290 17.40 -21.18 12.33
CA VAL A 290 16.35 -20.27 12.76
C VAL A 290 16.66 -18.86 12.27
N GLN A 291 15.62 -18.13 11.88
CA GLN A 291 15.73 -16.75 11.45
C GLN A 291 14.60 -15.92 12.02
N TYR A 292 14.86 -14.68 12.29
CA TYR A 292 13.88 -13.75 12.82
C TYR A 292 14.11 -12.36 12.29
N SER A 293 13.06 -11.55 12.30
CA SER A 293 13.15 -10.13 11.98
C SER A 293 12.15 -9.29 12.74
N TYR A 294 12.51 -8.04 12.92
CA TYR A 294 11.64 -6.98 13.41
C TYR A 294 11.69 -5.82 12.42
N LYS A 295 10.54 -5.47 11.86
CA LYS A 295 10.43 -4.37 10.91
C LYS A 295 9.55 -3.27 11.50
N TYR A 296 10.06 -2.05 11.50
CA TYR A 296 9.36 -0.86 11.96
C TYR A 296 9.16 0.08 10.79
N THR A 297 7.91 0.33 10.44
CA THR A 297 7.53 1.18 9.30
C THR A 297 6.87 2.46 9.81
N GLU A 298 7.37 3.60 9.34
CA GLU A 298 6.94 4.93 9.78
C GLU A 298 5.72 5.42 9.00
N TRP A 299 4.61 4.69 9.06
CA TRP A 299 3.37 5.02 8.36
C TRP A 299 2.73 6.35 8.79
N LYS A 300 3.13 6.91 9.93
CA LYS A 300 2.71 8.26 10.34
C LYS A 300 3.04 9.34 9.31
N ARG A 301 3.98 9.11 8.42
CA ARG A 301 4.32 10.05 7.33
C ARG A 301 3.20 10.18 6.32
N LEU A 302 2.37 9.16 6.14
CA LEU A 302 1.18 9.20 5.31
C LEU A 302 0.00 9.72 6.15
N LYS A 303 -0.06 11.03 6.36
CA LYS A 303 -1.09 11.68 7.20
C LYS A 303 -2.41 11.82 6.48
N SER A 304 -2.37 12.14 5.19
CA SER A 304 -3.55 12.38 4.39
C SER A 304 -3.26 12.18 2.91
N LEU A 305 -4.32 11.95 2.15
CA LEU A 305 -4.32 12.05 0.68
C LEU A 305 -5.03 13.35 0.33
N THR A 306 -4.30 14.33 -0.17
CA THR A 306 -4.84 15.66 -0.49
C THR A 306 -4.42 16.06 -1.89
N ALA A 307 -5.41 16.37 -2.73
CA ALA A 307 -5.18 16.90 -4.09
C ALA A 307 -5.48 18.38 -4.12
N TYR A 308 -4.61 19.14 -4.77
CA TYR A 308 -4.71 20.59 -4.93
C TYR A 308 -4.82 20.96 -6.41
N GLY A 309 -5.63 21.97 -6.71
CA GLY A 309 -5.68 22.60 -8.02
C GLY A 309 -4.52 23.59 -8.22
N ASN A 310 -4.37 24.11 -9.45
CA ASN A 310 -3.29 25.06 -9.79
C ASN A 310 -3.35 26.38 -9.01
N SER A 311 -4.54 26.76 -8.51
CA SER A 311 -4.72 27.96 -7.69
C SER A 311 -4.54 27.69 -6.19
N GLY A 312 -4.10 26.48 -5.79
CA GLY A 312 -3.95 26.09 -4.40
C GLY A 312 -5.23 25.64 -3.70
N ASN A 313 -6.37 25.60 -4.40
CA ASN A 313 -7.62 25.10 -3.84
C ASN A 313 -7.57 23.58 -3.64
N THR A 314 -8.20 23.10 -2.57
CA THR A 314 -8.31 21.68 -2.28
C THR A 314 -9.34 21.01 -3.19
N LEU A 315 -8.91 20.03 -3.98
CA LEU A 315 -9.79 19.24 -4.86
C LEU A 315 -10.29 17.96 -4.22
N PHE A 316 -9.47 17.36 -3.36
CA PHE A 316 -9.77 16.12 -2.64
C PHE A 316 -8.98 16.09 -1.36
N HIS A 317 -9.59 15.59 -0.28
CA HIS A 317 -8.91 15.40 1.00
C HIS A 317 -9.45 14.16 1.71
N LYS A 318 -8.54 13.31 2.18
CA LYS A 318 -8.84 12.15 3.01
C LYS A 318 -7.77 12.03 4.09
N ASP A 319 -8.18 12.19 5.35
CA ASP A 319 -7.31 11.94 6.50
C ASP A 319 -7.09 10.43 6.65
N GLU A 320 -5.85 10.00 6.59
CA GLU A 320 -5.47 8.61 6.84
C GLU A 320 -4.99 8.42 8.29
N LYS A 321 -4.22 9.36 8.82
CA LYS A 321 -3.70 9.39 10.20
C LYS A 321 -3.18 8.02 10.68
N PHE A 322 -2.37 7.38 9.84
CA PHE A 322 -1.81 6.09 10.16
C PHE A 322 -0.87 6.15 11.36
N SER A 323 -0.86 5.09 12.15
CA SER A 323 0.14 4.84 13.18
C SER A 323 1.35 4.12 12.58
N ASN A 324 2.52 4.27 13.19
CA ASN A 324 3.67 3.46 12.83
C ASN A 324 3.37 1.98 13.07
N ALA A 325 3.83 1.14 12.16
CA ALA A 325 3.54 -0.28 12.17
C ALA A 325 4.78 -1.11 12.51
N SER A 326 4.57 -2.20 13.21
CA SER A 326 5.62 -3.17 13.57
C SER A 326 5.29 -4.54 12.99
N ARG A 327 6.31 -5.24 12.51
CA ARG A 327 6.23 -6.61 12.03
C ARG A 327 7.24 -7.48 12.76
N TYR A 328 6.76 -8.57 13.30
CA TYR A 328 7.56 -9.58 14.00
C TYR A 328 7.51 -10.86 13.19
N ALA A 329 8.66 -11.43 12.84
CA ALA A 329 8.73 -12.64 12.05
C ALA A 329 9.70 -13.65 12.65
N LEU A 330 9.33 -14.93 12.57
CA LEU A 330 10.14 -16.06 13.00
C LEU A 330 10.02 -17.16 11.94
N GLY A 331 11.17 -17.66 11.49
CA GLY A 331 11.23 -18.70 10.47
C GLY A 331 12.23 -19.78 10.79
N PHE A 332 12.06 -20.93 10.15
CA PHE A 332 12.93 -22.07 10.23
C PHE A 332 13.26 -22.58 8.84
N SER A 333 14.53 -22.93 8.64
CA SER A 333 15.00 -23.55 7.39
C SER A 333 15.59 -24.91 7.70
N TYR A 334 15.23 -25.91 6.91
CA TYR A 334 15.73 -27.27 7.04
C TYR A 334 16.31 -27.75 5.71
N ASN A 335 17.60 -28.04 5.68
CA ASN A 335 18.26 -28.63 4.53
C ASN A 335 18.05 -30.14 4.55
N ALA A 336 17.04 -30.62 3.80
CA ALA A 336 16.74 -32.05 3.75
C ALA A 336 17.84 -32.86 3.08
N ASN A 337 18.43 -32.27 2.04
CA ASN A 337 19.59 -32.81 1.31
C ASN A 337 20.25 -31.68 0.51
N ASP A 338 21.24 -31.99 -0.33
CA ASP A 338 21.93 -30.97 -1.14
C ASP A 338 21.03 -30.29 -2.17
N ALA A 339 19.96 -30.94 -2.58
CA ALA A 339 19.04 -30.43 -3.59
C ALA A 339 17.84 -29.69 -3.00
N LEU A 340 17.42 -30.02 -1.77
CA LEU A 340 16.16 -29.53 -1.20
C LEU A 340 16.35 -28.84 0.15
N THR A 341 15.87 -27.61 0.23
CA THR A 341 15.68 -26.86 1.49
C THR A 341 14.20 -26.61 1.71
N LEU A 342 13.71 -26.90 2.90
CA LEU A 342 12.33 -26.64 3.32
C LEU A 342 12.31 -25.50 4.33
N ARG A 343 11.26 -24.68 4.29
CA ARG A 343 11.10 -23.53 5.19
C ARG A 343 9.69 -23.46 5.72
N ALA A 344 9.57 -22.97 6.95
CA ALA A 344 8.30 -22.63 7.58
C ALA A 344 8.49 -21.36 8.41
N GLY A 345 7.44 -20.60 8.57
CA GLY A 345 7.52 -19.37 9.34
C GLY A 345 6.18 -18.80 9.73
N VAL A 346 6.22 -17.90 10.69
CA VAL A 346 5.08 -17.12 11.16
C VAL A 346 5.49 -15.66 11.27
N ALA A 347 4.54 -14.77 11.05
CA ALA A 347 4.75 -13.34 11.24
C ALA A 347 3.47 -12.68 11.75
N TYR A 348 3.65 -11.60 12.49
CA TYR A 348 2.58 -10.76 12.98
C TYR A 348 2.80 -9.32 12.51
N ASP A 349 1.82 -8.78 11.78
CA ASP A 349 1.78 -7.37 11.37
C ASP A 349 0.75 -6.63 12.21
N LYS A 350 1.19 -5.57 12.89
CA LYS A 350 0.29 -4.63 13.53
C LYS A 350 -0.18 -3.60 12.52
N SER A 351 -1.50 -3.39 12.43
CA SER A 351 -2.12 -2.46 11.47
C SER A 351 -1.62 -1.03 11.66
N ALA A 352 -1.35 -0.34 10.54
CA ALA A 352 -1.05 1.08 10.51
C ALA A 352 -2.29 1.95 10.71
N SER A 353 -3.48 1.45 10.45
CA SER A 353 -4.76 2.19 10.46
C SER A 353 -5.59 2.01 11.73
N VAL A 354 -4.99 1.51 12.83
CA VAL A 354 -5.69 1.17 14.09
C VAL A 354 -6.52 2.32 14.64
N ASN A 355 -6.02 3.56 14.58
CA ASN A 355 -6.69 4.73 15.16
C ASN A 355 -7.70 5.39 14.19
N HIS A 356 -7.50 5.25 12.90
CA HIS A 356 -8.33 5.86 11.85
C HIS A 356 -8.57 4.90 10.71
N PRO A 357 -9.33 3.80 10.94
CA PRO A 357 -9.60 2.83 9.88
C PRO A 357 -10.49 3.44 8.79
N SER A 358 -10.31 2.97 7.56
CA SER A 358 -11.03 3.44 6.39
C SER A 358 -11.31 2.30 5.43
N ILE A 359 -12.44 2.34 4.73
CA ILE A 359 -12.73 1.38 3.66
C ILE A 359 -11.96 1.68 2.37
N SER A 360 -11.43 2.90 2.21
CA SER A 360 -10.61 3.24 1.03
C SER A 360 -9.27 2.50 1.01
N ILE A 361 -8.70 2.26 2.18
CA ILE A 361 -7.48 1.46 2.38
C ILE A 361 -7.77 0.51 3.55
N PRO A 362 -8.48 -0.61 3.31
CA PRO A 362 -8.84 -1.56 4.37
C PRO A 362 -7.57 -2.21 4.91
N ASP A 363 -7.34 -2.08 6.21
CA ASP A 363 -6.17 -2.63 6.88
C ASP A 363 -6.54 -3.11 8.28
N THR A 364 -5.97 -4.24 8.69
CA THR A 364 -6.16 -4.86 10.01
C THR A 364 -4.86 -5.50 10.48
N ASP A 365 -4.76 -5.78 11.79
CA ASP A 365 -3.68 -6.62 12.31
C ASP A 365 -3.75 -7.99 11.65
N ARG A 366 -2.59 -8.56 11.29
CA ARG A 366 -2.52 -9.79 10.49
C ARG A 366 -1.53 -10.78 11.04
N MET A 367 -1.90 -12.07 10.94
CA MET A 367 -0.98 -13.18 11.11
C MET A 367 -0.63 -13.78 9.75
N TRP A 368 0.63 -14.11 9.59
CA TRP A 368 1.17 -14.80 8.42
C TRP A 368 1.61 -16.19 8.80
N TYR A 369 1.21 -17.18 8.02
CA TYR A 369 1.66 -18.55 8.12
C TYR A 369 2.28 -18.93 6.79
N SER A 370 3.58 -19.28 6.79
CA SER A 370 4.33 -19.43 5.55
C SER A 370 5.00 -20.78 5.47
N LEU A 371 5.00 -21.36 4.29
CA LEU A 371 5.76 -22.55 3.91
C LEU A 371 6.56 -22.23 2.66
N GLY A 372 7.73 -22.82 2.53
CA GLY A 372 8.58 -22.61 1.37
C GLY A 372 9.49 -23.78 1.09
N ALA A 373 10.02 -23.81 -0.11
CA ALA A 373 11.00 -24.79 -0.54
C ALA A 373 11.93 -24.18 -1.60
N THR A 374 13.18 -24.58 -1.56
CA THR A 374 14.14 -24.35 -2.65
C THR A 374 14.57 -25.69 -3.16
N TYR A 375 14.47 -25.88 -4.48
CA TYR A 375 14.98 -27.06 -5.17
C TYR A 375 16.12 -26.66 -6.11
N ARG A 376 17.26 -27.28 -5.93
CA ARG A 376 18.46 -27.05 -6.75
C ARG A 376 18.51 -28.12 -7.82
N PHE A 377 18.14 -27.75 -9.06
CA PHE A 377 18.16 -28.66 -10.22
C PHE A 377 19.58 -28.99 -10.61
N THR A 378 20.45 -27.99 -10.55
CA THR A 378 21.89 -28.09 -10.83
C THR A 378 22.62 -27.18 -9.81
N PRO A 379 23.95 -27.22 -9.73
CA PRO A 379 24.70 -26.25 -8.93
C PRO A 379 24.47 -24.79 -9.34
N ASN A 380 23.99 -24.55 -10.57
CA ASN A 380 23.79 -23.24 -11.15
C ASN A 380 22.32 -22.80 -11.17
N LEU A 381 21.39 -23.73 -11.21
CA LEU A 381 19.97 -23.43 -11.38
C LEU A 381 19.15 -23.93 -10.20
N SER A 382 18.37 -23.05 -9.61
CA SER A 382 17.45 -23.38 -8.53
C SER A 382 16.10 -22.67 -8.70
N ALA A 383 15.08 -23.21 -8.06
CA ALA A 383 13.76 -22.58 -7.97
C ALA A 383 13.34 -22.50 -6.52
N ASP A 384 12.72 -21.36 -6.16
CA ASP A 384 12.11 -21.14 -4.87
C ASP A 384 10.60 -21.14 -5.02
N PHE A 385 9.94 -21.89 -4.16
CA PHE A 385 8.47 -21.92 -4.05
C PHE A 385 8.09 -21.40 -2.67
N GLY A 386 7.09 -20.53 -2.62
CA GLY A 386 6.59 -19.99 -1.39
C GLY A 386 5.07 -19.98 -1.36
N TYR A 387 4.54 -20.27 -0.18
CA TYR A 387 3.12 -20.11 0.10
C TYR A 387 2.97 -19.39 1.42
N SER A 388 2.13 -18.36 1.46
CA SER A 388 1.78 -17.67 2.69
C SER A 388 0.27 -17.55 2.79
N HIS A 389 -0.26 -17.88 3.97
CA HIS A 389 -1.65 -17.63 4.32
C HIS A 389 -1.69 -16.48 5.32
N LEU A 390 -2.41 -15.42 4.96
CA LEU A 390 -2.62 -14.26 5.80
C LEU A 390 -4.02 -14.29 6.36
N ARG A 391 -4.14 -14.04 7.65
CA ARG A 391 -5.43 -13.88 8.32
C ARG A 391 -5.44 -12.58 9.10
N GLY A 392 -6.31 -11.66 8.69
CA GLY A 392 -6.52 -10.39 9.37
C GLY A 392 -7.50 -10.53 10.54
N LYS A 393 -7.30 -9.69 11.55
CA LYS A 393 -8.26 -9.53 12.64
C LYS A 393 -9.50 -8.79 12.10
N LYS A 394 -10.69 -9.25 12.48
CA LYS A 394 -11.94 -8.56 12.17
C LYS A 394 -11.91 -7.16 12.80
N ASN A 395 -12.21 -6.16 12.01
CA ASN A 395 -12.21 -4.76 12.45
C ASN A 395 -13.57 -4.12 12.16
N SER A 396 -14.21 -3.58 13.19
CA SER A 396 -15.47 -2.83 13.10
C SER A 396 -15.22 -1.39 13.47
N PHE A 397 -15.69 -0.45 12.66
CA PHE A 397 -15.43 0.98 12.84
C PHE A 397 -16.50 1.85 12.21
N LYS A 398 -16.46 3.12 12.56
CA LYS A 398 -17.28 4.17 11.95
C LYS A 398 -16.41 5.03 11.05
N GLU A 399 -16.93 5.41 9.88
CA GLU A 399 -16.29 6.33 8.96
C GLU A 399 -17.28 7.42 8.58
N GLY A 400 -16.85 8.68 8.68
CA GLY A 400 -17.73 9.81 8.50
C GLY A 400 -18.81 9.88 9.58
N LEU A 401 -19.91 10.59 9.29
CA LEU A 401 -21.02 10.79 10.23
C LEU A 401 -22.02 9.64 10.24
N SER A 402 -22.10 8.86 9.16
CA SER A 402 -23.17 7.89 8.94
C SER A 402 -22.70 6.50 8.51
N GLY A 403 -21.39 6.31 8.27
CA GLY A 403 -20.85 5.03 7.86
C GLY A 403 -20.49 4.15 9.06
N GLN A 404 -20.94 2.89 9.05
CA GLN A 404 -20.58 1.86 10.01
C GLN A 404 -20.15 0.62 9.23
N PHE A 405 -18.91 0.18 9.43
CA PHE A 405 -18.30 -0.87 8.61
C PHE A 405 -17.61 -1.94 9.45
N LYS A 406 -17.60 -3.15 8.90
CA LYS A 406 -16.84 -4.29 9.41
C LYS A 406 -16.00 -4.86 8.27
N VAL A 407 -14.69 -4.95 8.49
CA VAL A 407 -13.74 -5.50 7.52
C VAL A 407 -13.28 -6.86 8.00
N THR A 408 -13.37 -7.85 7.12
CA THR A 408 -12.78 -9.18 7.30
C THR A 408 -11.79 -9.43 6.16
N SER A 409 -10.60 -9.95 6.48
CA SER A 409 -9.55 -10.13 5.49
C SER A 409 -8.83 -11.46 5.66
N LYS A 410 -8.57 -12.11 4.55
CA LYS A 410 -7.65 -13.24 4.42
C LYS A 410 -7.01 -13.18 3.04
N ALA A 411 -5.84 -13.76 2.89
CA ALA A 411 -5.17 -13.83 1.61
C ALA A 411 -4.30 -15.07 1.52
N ASN A 412 -4.10 -15.52 0.31
CA ASN A 412 -3.14 -16.57 -0.02
C ASN A 412 -2.15 -16.00 -1.03
N LEU A 413 -0.87 -16.13 -0.73
CA LEU A 413 0.21 -15.69 -1.59
C LEU A 413 0.98 -16.91 -2.09
N TYR A 414 1.20 -16.94 -3.40
CA TYR A 414 1.94 -18.01 -4.07
C TYR A 414 3.14 -17.38 -4.77
N GLY A 415 4.33 -17.77 -4.38
CA GLY A 415 5.57 -17.23 -4.94
C GLY A 415 6.35 -18.27 -5.71
N LEU A 416 6.97 -17.83 -6.79
CA LEU A 416 7.92 -18.60 -7.57
C LEU A 416 9.07 -17.70 -7.97
N ASN A 417 10.29 -18.15 -7.67
CA ASN A 417 11.52 -17.52 -8.16
C ASN A 417 12.38 -18.56 -8.86
N ILE A 418 13.01 -18.14 -9.93
CA ILE A 418 14.06 -18.91 -10.61
C ILE A 418 15.37 -18.18 -10.40
N ASN A 419 16.40 -18.89 -9.93
CA ASN A 419 17.71 -18.34 -9.65
C ASN A 419 18.75 -19.02 -10.53
N TYR A 420 19.60 -18.21 -11.14
CA TYR A 420 20.73 -18.71 -11.94
C TYR A 420 22.02 -18.14 -11.40
N ARG A 421 22.97 -19.02 -11.11
CA ARG A 421 24.30 -18.70 -10.61
C ARG A 421 25.35 -19.06 -11.65
N PHE A 422 26.16 -18.12 -11.99
CA PHE A 422 27.24 -18.30 -12.97
C PHE A 422 28.46 -19.06 -12.45
#